data_e3fa0c088a3bd7afd9b1d869faa5f683
#
_entry.id   e3fa0c088a3bd7afd9b1d869faa5f683
#
_cell.length_a   1.000
_cell.length_b   1.000
_cell.length_c   1.000
_cell.angle_alpha   90.00
_cell.angle_beta   90.00
_cell.angle_gamma   90.00
#
_symmetry.space_group_name_H-M   'P 1'
#
loop_
_entity.id
_entity.type
_entity.pdbx_description
1 polymer ?
#
loop_
_entity_poly.entity_id
_entity_poly.type
_entity_poly.pdbx_seq_one_letter_code
_entity_poly.pdbx_strand_id
1 'polypeptide(L)'
;MKSNIKMLFLGGISAAVAYAVLGCGGQGVATANALSQGNPPLPKGEFDRCGTPLLDEKTMAEIETKLANAGPRPFITASHVIPVYVHRIYNTSTSAASESVSTTQITNQINVLNAAYASTSFSFSLISVDNTVNSSWYTTTGGTSETAMKNALRQGGSNALNLYVNNMGGGLLGWATFPSSYASNPKMDGVVVLFSSFPGGSAAPYNLGDTATHEVGHWMGLYHTFQGGCNGTGDAVSDTPAEKSAAFGCPTGRDSCPSKAGLDPITNFMDYTDDSCMNTFSSGQTTRMNSMWTSYR
;
A
#
# COMPACT_ATOMS: atom_id res chain seq x y z
N MET A 1 -81.59 25.91 -4.50
CA MET A 1 -80.83 26.71 -3.59
C MET A 1 -79.34 26.45 -3.91
N LYS A 2 -78.62 27.50 -4.19
CA LYS A 2 -77.23 27.47 -4.73
C LYS A 2 -76.24 27.17 -3.63
N SER A 3 -75.31 26.26 -3.87
CA SER A 3 -74.08 26.12 -3.06
C SER A 3 -72.89 26.08 -3.98
N ASN A 4 -71.96 27.00 -3.73
CA ASN A 4 -70.71 27.17 -4.45
C ASN A 4 -69.62 26.24 -3.83
N ILE A 5 -68.94 25.47 -4.68
CA ILE A 5 -67.76 24.70 -4.32
C ILE A 5 -66.52 25.37 -4.96
N LYS A 6 -65.61 25.81 -4.12
CA LYS A 6 -64.29 26.32 -4.56
C LYS A 6 -63.38 25.14 -4.88
N MET A 7 -62.80 25.20 -6.03
CA MET A 7 -61.81 24.25 -6.54
C MET A 7 -60.39 24.70 -6.11
N LEU A 8 -59.70 23.81 -5.42
CA LEU A 8 -58.31 24.05 -5.04
C LEU A 8 -57.41 23.18 -5.96
N PHE A 9 -56.54 23.83 -6.70
CA PHE A 9 -55.53 23.14 -7.53
C PHE A 9 -54.32 22.76 -6.65
N LEU A 10 -54.01 21.45 -6.57
CA LEU A 10 -52.71 20.96 -6.14
C LEU A 10 -51.93 20.49 -7.37
N GLY A 11 -50.78 21.11 -7.58
CA GLY A 11 -49.85 20.75 -8.64
C GLY A 11 -49.13 19.44 -8.32
N GLY A 12 -49.23 18.49 -9.24
CA GLY A 12 -48.48 17.22 -9.17
C GLY A 12 -47.08 17.38 -9.74
N ILE A 13 -46.10 16.94 -8.99
CA ILE A 13 -44.71 16.80 -9.47
C ILE A 13 -44.60 15.38 -10.05
N SER A 14 -44.40 15.30 -11.37
CA SER A 14 -44.09 14.05 -12.05
C SER A 14 -42.63 13.70 -11.88
N ALA A 15 -42.34 12.61 -11.19
CA ALA A 15 -41.02 11.99 -11.21
C ALA A 15 -40.90 11.09 -12.43
N ALA A 16 -40.04 11.46 -13.36
CA ALA A 16 -39.68 10.63 -14.50
C ALA A 16 -38.65 9.59 -14.06
N VAL A 17 -39.04 8.31 -14.05
CA VAL A 17 -38.13 7.18 -13.88
C VAL A 17 -37.56 6.84 -15.25
N ALA A 18 -36.28 7.11 -15.46
CA ALA A 18 -35.57 6.67 -16.66
C ALA A 18 -35.02 5.25 -16.43
N TYR A 19 -35.51 4.28 -17.16
CA TYR A 19 -34.93 2.96 -17.30
C TYR A 19 -33.73 3.05 -18.24
N ALA A 20 -32.50 2.80 -17.72
CA ALA A 20 -31.31 2.60 -18.54
C ALA A 20 -31.19 1.11 -18.91
N VAL A 21 -31.11 0.86 -20.19
CA VAL A 21 -30.95 -0.45 -20.82
C VAL A 21 -29.52 -0.95 -20.56
N LEU A 22 -29.39 -2.20 -20.08
CA LEU A 22 -28.09 -2.91 -19.98
C LEU A 22 -27.52 -3.12 -21.39
N GLY A 23 -26.33 -2.55 -21.62
CA GLY A 23 -25.42 -2.92 -22.70
C GLY A 23 -24.28 -3.74 -22.13
N CYS A 24 -24.12 -4.99 -22.55
CA CYS A 24 -22.96 -5.83 -22.27
C CYS A 24 -21.71 -5.33 -22.96
N GLY A 25 -20.59 -5.37 -22.27
CA GLY A 25 -19.25 -5.43 -22.89
C GLY A 25 -18.32 -4.27 -22.55
N GLY A 26 -17.31 -4.57 -21.77
CA GLY A 26 -16.17 -3.70 -21.57
C GLY A 26 -15.59 -3.88 -20.17
N GLN A 27 -14.52 -4.66 -20.06
CA GLN A 27 -13.72 -4.73 -18.84
C GLN A 27 -13.17 -3.33 -18.55
N GLY A 28 -13.77 -2.65 -17.56
CA GLY A 28 -13.33 -1.35 -17.12
C GLY A 28 -12.01 -1.51 -16.36
N VAL A 29 -10.97 -0.93 -16.93
CA VAL A 29 -9.72 -0.62 -16.21
C VAL A 29 -10.13 0.26 -15.03
N ALA A 30 -9.86 -0.17 -13.80
CA ALA A 30 -10.09 0.63 -12.60
C ALA A 30 -9.29 1.94 -12.75
N THR A 31 -10.02 3.04 -12.88
CA THR A 31 -9.42 4.37 -12.97
C THR A 31 -8.93 4.79 -11.59
N ALA A 32 -7.85 5.55 -11.54
CA ALA A 32 -7.16 6.05 -10.35
C ALA A 32 -8.04 6.79 -9.30
N ASN A 33 -9.34 6.97 -9.56
CA ASN A 33 -10.30 7.57 -8.64
C ASN A 33 -10.87 6.61 -7.57
N ALA A 34 -10.48 5.33 -7.56
CA ALA A 34 -10.91 4.37 -6.54
C ALA A 34 -10.04 4.41 -5.26
N LEU A 35 -8.96 5.19 -5.25
CA LEU A 35 -7.97 5.21 -4.16
C LEU A 35 -8.38 6.04 -2.92
N SER A 36 -9.56 6.66 -2.91
CA SER A 36 -9.88 7.67 -1.88
C SER A 36 -11.15 7.37 -1.06
N GLN A 37 -11.61 6.14 -0.99
CA GLN A 37 -12.81 5.84 -0.20
C GLN A 37 -12.44 5.20 1.15
N GLY A 38 -12.08 6.04 2.13
CA GLY A 38 -11.94 5.56 3.51
C GLY A 38 -11.23 6.47 4.50
N ASN A 39 -10.33 7.31 4.06
CA ASN A 39 -9.63 8.22 4.98
C ASN A 39 -10.23 9.63 4.92
N PRO A 40 -10.43 10.31 6.05
CA PRO A 40 -10.76 11.74 6.05
C PRO A 40 -9.64 12.50 5.33
N PRO A 41 -9.96 13.61 4.61
CA PRO A 41 -8.95 14.42 3.96
C PRO A 41 -7.94 14.92 4.99
N LEU A 42 -6.66 14.66 4.72
CA LEU A 42 -5.55 15.10 5.58
C LEU A 42 -5.50 16.63 5.65
N PRO A 43 -5.09 17.22 6.78
CA PRO A 43 -4.78 18.65 6.88
C PRO A 43 -3.76 19.08 5.81
N LYS A 44 -3.87 20.30 5.31
CA LYS A 44 -2.94 20.84 4.30
C LYS A 44 -1.49 20.77 4.80
N GLY A 45 -0.66 19.97 4.12
CA GLY A 45 0.77 19.80 4.43
C GLY A 45 1.13 18.44 5.01
N GLU A 46 0.17 17.55 5.25
CA GLU A 46 0.44 16.18 5.69
C GLU A 46 0.58 15.23 4.49
N PHE A 47 1.43 14.21 4.66
CA PHE A 47 1.62 13.14 3.70
C PHE A 47 0.50 12.10 3.81
N ASP A 48 0.06 11.56 2.67
CA ASP A 48 -0.70 10.32 2.62
C ASP A 48 0.31 9.16 2.67
N ARG A 49 0.32 8.45 3.80
CA ARG A 49 1.36 7.48 4.10
C ARG A 49 1.47 6.37 3.07
N CYS A 50 0.37 5.88 2.53
CA CYS A 50 0.36 4.74 1.63
C CYS A 50 -0.75 4.84 0.58
N GLY A 51 -0.35 4.72 -0.69
CA GLY A 51 -1.25 4.64 -1.82
C GLY A 51 -1.59 3.21 -2.25
N THR A 52 -1.18 2.20 -1.49
CA THR A 52 -1.55 0.79 -1.76
C THR A 52 -3.05 0.61 -1.55
N PRO A 53 -3.80 0.14 -2.58
CA PRO A 53 -5.24 -0.01 -2.48
C PRO A 53 -5.64 -1.02 -1.40
N LEU A 54 -6.64 -0.66 -0.59
CA LEU A 54 -7.30 -1.64 0.27
C LEU A 54 -7.98 -2.68 -0.63
N LEU A 55 -7.71 -3.96 -0.36
CA LEU A 55 -8.39 -5.04 -1.06
C LEU A 55 -9.85 -5.13 -0.56
N ASP A 56 -10.77 -5.40 -1.48
CA ASP A 56 -12.15 -5.68 -1.12
C ASP A 56 -12.29 -7.04 -0.38
N GLU A 57 -13.38 -7.20 0.37
CA GLU A 57 -13.63 -8.41 1.18
C GLU A 57 -13.65 -9.69 0.35
N LYS A 58 -14.11 -9.65 -0.89
CA LYS A 58 -14.15 -10.79 -1.79
C LYS A 58 -12.74 -11.23 -2.18
N THR A 59 -11.92 -10.29 -2.62
CA THR A 59 -10.52 -10.54 -2.97
C THR A 59 -9.73 -11.06 -1.77
N MET A 60 -9.94 -10.47 -0.59
CA MET A 60 -9.34 -10.97 0.65
C MET A 60 -9.76 -12.42 0.94
N ALA A 61 -11.07 -12.73 0.87
CA ALA A 61 -11.59 -14.08 1.10
C ALA A 61 -11.02 -15.12 0.12
N GLU A 62 -10.83 -14.75 -1.14
CA GLU A 62 -10.18 -15.60 -2.16
C GLU A 62 -8.72 -15.88 -1.80
N ILE A 63 -7.98 -14.89 -1.34
CA ILE A 63 -6.59 -15.04 -0.87
C ILE A 63 -6.53 -15.95 0.34
N GLU A 64 -7.35 -15.69 1.38
CA GLU A 64 -7.36 -16.48 2.61
C GLU A 64 -7.79 -17.94 2.34
N THR A 65 -8.75 -18.15 1.46
CA THR A 65 -9.15 -19.50 1.02
C THR A 65 -7.99 -20.24 0.34
N LYS A 66 -7.25 -19.57 -0.52
CA LYS A 66 -6.08 -20.17 -1.17
C LYS A 66 -4.98 -20.52 -0.17
N LEU A 67 -4.71 -19.63 0.80
CA LEU A 67 -3.72 -19.88 1.86
C LEU A 67 -4.15 -21.06 2.75
N ALA A 68 -5.42 -21.14 3.16
CA ALA A 68 -5.97 -22.23 3.95
C ALA A 68 -5.90 -23.57 3.23
N ASN A 69 -6.23 -23.61 1.93
CA ASN A 69 -6.18 -24.83 1.12
C ASN A 69 -4.74 -25.33 0.88
N ALA A 70 -3.76 -24.46 1.01
CA ALA A 70 -2.36 -24.86 0.94
C ALA A 70 -1.89 -25.69 2.16
N GLY A 71 -2.73 -25.76 3.21
CA GLY A 71 -2.48 -26.50 4.45
C GLY A 71 -1.42 -25.86 5.35
N PRO A 72 -1.29 -26.39 6.60
CA PRO A 72 -0.24 -25.96 7.50
C PRO A 72 1.11 -26.25 6.88
N ARG A 73 1.91 -25.23 6.64
CA ARG A 73 3.27 -25.39 6.11
C ARG A 73 4.24 -25.49 7.28
N PRO A 74 5.23 -26.39 7.22
CA PRO A 74 6.30 -26.38 8.21
C PRO A 74 6.93 -24.99 8.23
N PHE A 75 7.26 -24.52 9.42
CA PHE A 75 8.01 -23.26 9.60
C PHE A 75 9.22 -23.31 8.66
N ILE A 76 9.22 -22.52 7.61
CA ILE A 76 10.32 -22.53 6.65
C ILE A 76 11.49 -21.85 7.36
N THR A 77 12.44 -22.66 7.83
CA THR A 77 13.73 -22.20 8.37
C THR A 77 14.68 -21.71 7.27
N ALA A 78 14.27 -21.83 6.01
CA ALA A 78 15.07 -21.35 4.88
C ALA A 78 15.06 -19.82 4.87
N SER A 79 16.25 -19.23 4.98
CA SER A 79 16.45 -17.81 4.78
C SER A 79 16.28 -17.46 3.29
N HIS A 80 15.39 -16.52 2.98
CA HIS A 80 15.19 -15.99 1.64
C HIS A 80 15.98 -14.69 1.48
N VAL A 81 16.98 -14.71 0.61
CA VAL A 81 17.67 -13.49 0.20
C VAL A 81 16.96 -12.93 -1.03
N ILE A 82 16.28 -11.80 -0.86
CA ILE A 82 15.51 -11.12 -1.90
C ILE A 82 16.46 -10.23 -2.71
N PRO A 83 16.64 -10.49 -4.02
CA PRO A 83 17.41 -9.59 -4.89
C PRO A 83 16.62 -8.27 -5.10
N VAL A 84 17.27 -7.14 -4.85
CA VAL A 84 16.68 -5.81 -4.97
C VAL A 84 17.26 -5.07 -6.16
N TYR A 85 16.40 -4.59 -7.04
CA TYR A 85 16.70 -3.72 -8.17
C TYR A 85 16.13 -2.33 -7.87
N VAL A 86 16.97 -1.31 -7.82
CA VAL A 86 16.57 0.07 -7.53
C VAL A 86 16.59 0.89 -8.81
N HIS A 87 15.44 1.49 -9.13
CA HIS A 87 15.24 2.34 -10.31
C HIS A 87 15.11 3.79 -9.86
N ARG A 88 16.18 4.59 -10.02
CA ARG A 88 16.14 6.03 -9.75
C ARG A 88 15.55 6.78 -10.93
N ILE A 89 14.45 7.45 -10.73
CA ILE A 89 13.76 8.22 -11.77
C ILE A 89 14.00 9.71 -11.52
N TYR A 90 14.42 10.43 -12.54
CA TYR A 90 14.73 11.85 -12.51
C TYR A 90 13.79 12.65 -13.41
N ASN A 91 13.54 13.89 -13.02
CA ASN A 91 12.77 14.81 -13.85
C ASN A 91 13.56 15.26 -15.08
N THR A 92 14.82 15.69 -14.86
CA THR A 92 15.75 16.12 -15.92
C THR A 92 17.14 15.55 -15.65
N SER A 93 18.02 15.59 -16.66
CA SER A 93 19.41 15.14 -16.51
C SER A 93 20.23 16.01 -15.53
N THR A 94 19.79 17.24 -15.25
CA THR A 94 20.45 18.18 -14.33
C THR A 94 19.94 18.09 -12.90
N SER A 95 18.78 17.45 -12.66
CA SER A 95 18.15 17.34 -11.33
C SER A 95 18.64 16.16 -10.49
N ALA A 96 19.53 15.34 -11.04
CA ALA A 96 20.00 14.10 -10.43
C ALA A 96 20.57 14.24 -9.00
N ALA A 97 21.15 15.39 -8.66
CA ALA A 97 21.80 15.59 -7.36
C ALA A 97 20.86 16.07 -6.24
N SER A 98 19.76 16.75 -6.59
CA SER A 98 18.86 17.39 -5.61
C SER A 98 17.45 16.78 -5.56
N GLU A 99 17.09 15.98 -6.56
CA GLU A 99 15.73 15.46 -6.74
C GLU A 99 15.69 13.92 -6.76
N SER A 100 16.70 13.25 -6.20
CA SER A 100 16.74 11.81 -6.08
C SER A 100 17.65 11.36 -4.92
N VAL A 101 17.66 10.05 -4.67
CA VAL A 101 18.47 9.44 -3.62
C VAL A 101 19.92 9.23 -4.06
N SER A 102 20.86 9.48 -3.16
CA SER A 102 22.27 9.12 -3.34
C SER A 102 22.48 7.60 -3.20
N THR A 103 23.62 7.10 -3.66
CA THR A 103 24.02 5.69 -3.44
C THR A 103 24.10 5.35 -1.95
N THR A 104 24.57 6.29 -1.11
CA THR A 104 24.60 6.11 0.35
C THR A 104 23.19 5.94 0.92
N GLN A 105 22.23 6.75 0.51
CA GLN A 105 20.84 6.61 0.96
C GLN A 105 20.22 5.29 0.52
N ILE A 106 20.52 4.81 -0.69
CA ILE A 106 20.09 3.48 -1.15
C ILE A 106 20.68 2.38 -0.25
N THR A 107 21.99 2.44 0.01
CA THR A 107 22.64 1.46 0.91
C THR A 107 22.03 1.49 2.31
N ASN A 108 21.78 2.67 2.84
CA ASN A 108 21.12 2.84 4.14
C ASN A 108 19.70 2.29 4.12
N GLN A 109 18.94 2.47 3.03
CA GLN A 109 17.60 1.90 2.89
C GLN A 109 17.62 0.37 2.89
N ILE A 110 18.58 -0.26 2.22
CA ILE A 110 18.74 -1.72 2.28
C ILE A 110 19.09 -2.17 3.72
N ASN A 111 19.89 -1.41 4.44
CA ASN A 111 20.19 -1.69 5.84
C ASN A 111 18.95 -1.55 6.73
N VAL A 112 18.09 -0.53 6.51
CA VAL A 112 16.81 -0.35 7.21
C VAL A 112 15.89 -1.55 6.94
N LEU A 113 15.72 -1.97 5.69
CA LEU A 113 14.94 -3.16 5.34
C LEU A 113 15.49 -4.40 6.07
N ASN A 114 16.78 -4.64 6.04
CA ASN A 114 17.39 -5.79 6.71
C ASN A 114 17.23 -5.75 8.24
N ALA A 115 17.26 -4.56 8.84
CA ALA A 115 17.02 -4.39 10.27
C ALA A 115 15.54 -4.65 10.62
N ALA A 116 14.60 -4.08 9.87
CA ALA A 116 13.17 -4.23 10.10
C ALA A 116 12.69 -5.69 9.93
N TYR A 117 13.24 -6.40 8.95
CA TYR A 117 12.89 -7.81 8.66
C TYR A 117 13.80 -8.82 9.38
N ALA A 118 14.68 -8.41 10.29
CA ALA A 118 15.64 -9.29 10.94
C ALA A 118 15.00 -10.43 11.76
N SER A 119 13.79 -10.20 12.29
CA SER A 119 12.99 -11.23 13.00
C SER A 119 12.24 -12.18 12.07
N THR A 120 12.32 -11.98 10.76
CA THR A 120 11.66 -12.79 9.73
C THR A 120 12.65 -13.73 9.05
N SER A 121 12.16 -14.56 8.10
CA SER A 121 13.03 -15.40 7.26
C SER A 121 13.55 -14.65 6.00
N PHE A 122 13.37 -13.34 5.91
CA PHE A 122 13.69 -12.57 4.72
C PHE A 122 14.84 -11.59 4.96
N SER A 123 15.70 -11.47 3.97
CA SER A 123 16.76 -10.46 3.90
C SER A 123 16.86 -9.90 2.47
N PHE A 124 17.47 -8.74 2.31
CA PHE A 124 17.52 -7.99 1.06
C PHE A 124 18.95 -7.77 0.61
N SER A 125 19.22 -8.05 -0.67
CA SER A 125 20.52 -7.85 -1.28
C SER A 125 20.41 -6.95 -2.49
N LEU A 126 21.08 -5.80 -2.48
CA LEU A 126 21.12 -4.89 -3.62
C LEU A 126 21.87 -5.53 -4.80
N ILE A 127 21.19 -5.68 -5.94
CA ILE A 127 21.76 -6.24 -7.16
C ILE A 127 22.23 -5.13 -8.10
N SER A 128 21.35 -4.16 -8.36
CA SER A 128 21.70 -3.04 -9.26
C SER A 128 20.93 -1.78 -8.93
N VAL A 129 21.49 -0.67 -9.39
CA VAL A 129 20.85 0.63 -9.39
C VAL A 129 20.94 1.18 -10.81
N ASP A 130 19.81 1.50 -11.41
CA ASP A 130 19.77 2.21 -12.68
C ASP A 130 19.22 3.63 -12.54
N ASN A 131 19.38 4.43 -13.60
CA ASN A 131 18.99 5.82 -13.65
C ASN A 131 18.18 6.09 -14.90
N THR A 132 17.00 6.64 -14.76
CA THR A 132 16.11 6.97 -15.87
C THR A 132 15.64 8.42 -15.80
N VAL A 133 15.85 9.17 -16.87
CA VAL A 133 15.30 10.52 -17.03
C VAL A 133 13.95 10.42 -17.71
N ASN A 134 12.87 10.69 -16.96
CA ASN A 134 11.51 10.71 -17.48
C ASN A 134 10.59 11.52 -16.56
N SER A 135 10.21 12.70 -16.95
CA SER A 135 9.40 13.62 -16.15
C SER A 135 8.00 13.08 -15.83
N SER A 136 7.39 12.32 -16.74
CA SER A 136 6.07 11.72 -16.51
C SER A 136 6.13 10.57 -15.49
N TRP A 137 7.22 9.82 -15.46
CA TRP A 137 7.44 8.76 -14.46
C TRP A 137 7.86 9.34 -13.11
N TYR A 138 8.62 10.45 -13.15
CA TYR A 138 9.12 11.14 -11.96
C TYR A 138 7.98 11.64 -11.05
N THR A 139 6.90 12.12 -11.64
CA THR A 139 5.75 12.67 -10.91
C THR A 139 4.52 11.75 -10.89
N THR A 140 4.67 10.49 -11.35
CA THR A 140 3.51 9.58 -11.42
C THR A 140 2.99 9.22 -10.04
N THR A 141 1.65 9.15 -9.94
CA THR A 141 0.90 8.63 -8.80
C THR A 141 0.13 7.36 -9.17
N GLY A 142 0.54 6.69 -10.25
CA GLY A 142 -0.12 5.49 -10.77
C GLY A 142 -0.54 5.59 -12.24
N GLY A 143 -1.43 4.71 -12.66
CA GLY A 143 -2.05 4.71 -13.98
C GLY A 143 -1.11 4.35 -15.13
N THR A 144 -1.31 4.99 -16.29
CA THR A 144 -0.56 4.66 -17.52
C THR A 144 0.93 4.96 -17.43
N SER A 145 1.31 6.00 -16.69
CA SER A 145 2.73 6.36 -16.49
C SER A 145 3.44 5.33 -15.62
N GLU A 146 2.81 4.85 -14.54
CA GLU A 146 3.34 3.74 -13.74
C GLU A 146 3.46 2.46 -14.57
N THR A 147 2.42 2.14 -15.35
CA THR A 147 2.44 0.96 -16.24
C THR A 147 3.59 1.02 -17.23
N ALA A 148 3.83 2.17 -17.86
CA ALA A 148 4.93 2.36 -18.78
C ALA A 148 6.29 2.24 -18.08
N MET A 149 6.45 2.85 -16.92
CA MET A 149 7.65 2.79 -16.08
C MET A 149 7.99 1.35 -15.70
N LYS A 150 7.05 0.64 -15.11
CA LYS A 150 7.26 -0.74 -14.64
C LYS A 150 7.48 -1.72 -15.78
N ASN A 151 6.76 -1.57 -16.91
CA ASN A 151 7.00 -2.39 -18.09
C ASN A 151 8.42 -2.24 -18.65
N ALA A 152 8.97 -1.04 -18.60
CA ALA A 152 10.30 -0.74 -19.13
C ALA A 152 11.43 -1.18 -18.19
N LEU A 153 11.24 -1.02 -16.87
CA LEU A 153 12.34 -1.10 -15.90
C LEU A 153 12.37 -2.40 -15.09
N ARG A 154 11.23 -3.09 -14.92
CA ARG A 154 11.16 -4.27 -14.06
C ARG A 154 12.16 -5.35 -14.43
N GLN A 155 12.91 -5.83 -13.44
CA GLN A 155 13.96 -6.85 -13.55
C GLN A 155 13.68 -8.04 -12.63
N GLY A 156 14.28 -9.18 -12.95
CA GLY A 156 14.21 -10.41 -12.16
C GLY A 156 12.88 -11.17 -12.26
N GLY A 157 12.79 -12.22 -11.46
CA GLY A 157 11.62 -13.11 -11.36
C GLY A 157 10.60 -12.68 -10.29
N SER A 158 9.71 -13.59 -9.92
CA SER A 158 8.70 -13.34 -8.86
C SER A 158 9.32 -13.06 -7.50
N ASN A 159 10.51 -13.54 -7.24
CA ASN A 159 11.25 -13.37 -6.00
C ASN A 159 12.09 -12.08 -5.93
N ALA A 160 12.03 -11.23 -6.97
CA ALA A 160 12.84 -10.02 -7.06
C ALA A 160 12.03 -8.78 -6.71
N LEU A 161 12.50 -8.01 -5.73
CA LEU A 161 11.94 -6.71 -5.38
C LEU A 161 12.46 -5.64 -6.35
N ASN A 162 11.54 -4.96 -7.02
CA ASN A 162 11.84 -3.76 -7.80
C ASN A 162 11.37 -2.53 -7.02
N LEU A 163 12.31 -1.66 -6.68
CA LEU A 163 12.08 -0.45 -5.90
C LEU A 163 12.23 0.77 -6.81
N TYR A 164 11.11 1.39 -7.15
CA TYR A 164 11.05 2.57 -8.00
C TYR A 164 11.07 3.83 -7.13
N VAL A 165 12.04 4.69 -7.36
CA VAL A 165 12.27 5.90 -6.56
C VAL A 165 11.98 7.12 -7.41
N ASN A 166 10.96 7.87 -7.04
CA ASN A 166 10.51 9.05 -7.77
C ASN A 166 10.05 10.17 -6.82
N ASN A 167 9.54 11.27 -7.36
CA ASN A 167 8.93 12.38 -6.63
C ASN A 167 7.43 12.44 -6.97
N MET A 168 6.70 11.45 -6.50
CA MET A 168 5.26 11.37 -6.72
C MET A 168 4.53 12.57 -6.13
N GLY A 169 3.46 13.00 -6.78
CA GLY A 169 2.64 14.13 -6.31
C GLY A 169 1.63 13.71 -5.25
N GLY A 170 0.78 14.69 -4.85
CA GLY A 170 -0.39 14.42 -4.00
C GLY A 170 -0.11 14.14 -2.54
N GLY A 171 1.11 14.31 -2.07
CA GLY A 171 1.47 14.02 -0.68
C GLY A 171 1.70 12.52 -0.39
N LEU A 172 1.67 11.66 -1.40
CA LEU A 172 1.92 10.21 -1.25
C LEU A 172 3.38 9.94 -0.87
N LEU A 173 3.60 8.96 0.01
CA LEU A 173 4.93 8.47 0.37
C LEU A 173 5.32 7.22 -0.41
N GLY A 174 4.37 6.33 -0.73
CA GLY A 174 4.65 5.13 -1.50
C GLY A 174 3.40 4.31 -1.81
N TRP A 175 3.59 3.26 -2.60
CA TRP A 175 2.61 2.18 -2.81
C TRP A 175 3.30 0.91 -3.30
N ALA A 176 2.61 -0.21 -3.11
CA ALA A 176 3.06 -1.53 -3.53
C ALA A 176 2.00 -2.29 -4.34
N THR A 177 2.43 -3.36 -4.98
CA THR A 177 1.55 -4.40 -5.52
C THR A 177 1.54 -5.60 -4.58
N PHE A 178 0.36 -6.16 -4.33
CA PHE A 178 0.26 -7.41 -3.55
C PHE A 178 0.79 -8.62 -4.35
N PRO A 179 1.36 -9.62 -3.67
CA PRO A 179 1.89 -10.82 -4.34
C PRO A 179 0.81 -11.62 -5.07
N SER A 180 -0.45 -11.54 -4.62
CA SER A 180 -1.60 -12.20 -5.27
C SER A 180 -1.84 -11.74 -6.71
N SER A 181 -1.43 -10.54 -7.08
CA SER A 181 -1.57 -10.00 -8.43
C SER A 181 -0.43 -10.38 -9.39
N TYR A 182 0.65 -10.99 -8.86
CA TYR A 182 1.85 -11.28 -9.68
C TYR A 182 1.55 -12.13 -10.90
N ALA A 183 0.81 -13.23 -10.74
CA ALA A 183 0.54 -14.17 -11.84
C ALA A 183 -0.25 -13.52 -12.99
N SER A 184 -1.14 -12.58 -12.68
CA SER A 184 -1.96 -11.89 -13.69
C SER A 184 -1.24 -10.70 -14.32
N ASN A 185 -0.34 -10.05 -13.58
CA ASN A 185 0.34 -8.85 -14.05
C ASN A 185 1.78 -8.73 -13.52
N PRO A 186 2.68 -9.64 -13.94
CA PRO A 186 4.03 -9.72 -13.39
C PRO A 186 4.87 -8.46 -13.63
N LYS A 187 4.56 -7.69 -14.69
CA LYS A 187 5.29 -6.46 -15.01
C LYS A 187 4.96 -5.31 -14.05
N MET A 188 3.78 -5.33 -13.42
CA MET A 188 3.39 -4.30 -12.45
C MET A 188 3.94 -4.55 -11.05
N ASP A 189 4.57 -5.71 -10.82
CA ASP A 189 5.09 -6.08 -9.50
C ASP A 189 6.23 -5.17 -9.04
N GLY A 190 6.16 -4.74 -7.79
CA GLY A 190 7.16 -3.92 -7.13
C GLY A 190 6.59 -2.81 -6.25
N VAL A 191 7.48 -1.99 -5.74
CA VAL A 191 7.23 -0.95 -4.76
C VAL A 191 7.67 0.40 -5.32
N VAL A 192 6.84 1.43 -5.21
CA VAL A 192 7.19 2.82 -5.56
C VAL A 192 7.31 3.62 -4.27
N VAL A 193 8.39 4.39 -4.13
CA VAL A 193 8.71 5.14 -2.90
C VAL A 193 9.13 6.56 -3.23
N LEU A 194 8.62 7.51 -2.46
CA LEU A 194 9.03 8.91 -2.52
C LEU A 194 10.51 9.02 -2.15
N PHE A 195 11.32 9.67 -2.99
CA PHE A 195 12.77 9.80 -2.79
C PHE A 195 13.15 10.46 -1.46
N SER A 196 12.34 11.45 -1.01
CA SER A 196 12.60 12.19 0.22
C SER A 196 12.25 11.44 1.50
N SER A 197 11.60 10.26 1.42
CA SER A 197 11.34 9.38 2.57
C SER A 197 12.48 8.37 2.85
N PHE A 198 13.49 8.32 1.99
CA PHE A 198 14.70 7.54 2.25
C PHE A 198 15.47 8.06 3.46
N PRO A 199 16.31 7.23 4.12
CA PRO A 199 17.08 7.64 5.29
C PRO A 199 17.88 8.92 5.04
N GLY A 200 17.64 9.95 5.88
CA GLY A 200 18.25 11.27 5.74
C GLY A 200 17.60 12.18 4.69
N GLY A 201 16.47 11.79 4.14
CA GLY A 201 15.67 12.63 3.24
C GLY A 201 14.91 13.75 3.97
N SER A 202 14.13 14.53 3.23
CA SER A 202 13.45 15.72 3.76
C SER A 202 11.99 15.51 4.16
N ALA A 203 11.42 14.30 3.99
CA ALA A 203 10.02 14.01 4.30
C ALA A 203 9.77 13.71 5.79
N ALA A 204 10.43 14.44 6.71
CA ALA A 204 10.18 14.26 8.15
C ALA A 204 8.67 14.43 8.47
N PRO A 205 8.09 13.58 9.34
CA PRO A 205 8.69 12.56 10.20
C PRO A 205 8.87 11.17 9.55
N TYR A 206 8.75 11.06 8.23
CA TYR A 206 8.78 9.83 7.42
C TYR A 206 10.07 9.74 6.60
N ASN A 207 11.22 10.00 7.20
CA ASN A 207 12.52 10.08 6.53
C ASN A 207 13.62 9.19 7.15
N LEU A 208 13.21 8.14 7.86
CA LEU A 208 14.13 7.13 8.39
C LEU A 208 14.13 5.84 7.56
N GLY A 209 13.26 5.74 6.54
CA GLY A 209 13.21 4.64 5.58
C GLY A 209 12.06 3.65 5.79
N ASP A 210 11.17 3.89 6.76
CA ASP A 210 10.09 2.96 7.07
C ASP A 210 8.90 3.07 6.11
N THR A 211 8.86 4.08 5.26
CA THR A 211 7.97 4.06 4.10
C THR A 211 8.27 2.86 3.20
N ALA A 212 9.54 2.61 2.84
CA ALA A 212 9.88 1.44 2.05
C ALA A 212 9.64 0.13 2.83
N THR A 213 9.88 0.10 4.14
CA THR A 213 9.58 -1.05 5.01
C THR A 213 8.10 -1.40 4.97
N HIS A 214 7.23 -0.41 5.10
CA HIS A 214 5.76 -0.54 5.03
C HIS A 214 5.30 -1.09 3.67
N GLU A 215 5.74 -0.47 2.59
CA GLU A 215 5.34 -0.87 1.23
C GLU A 215 5.86 -2.28 0.86
N VAL A 216 7.06 -2.64 1.33
CA VAL A 216 7.57 -4.02 1.20
C VAL A 216 6.71 -4.99 2.01
N GLY A 217 6.15 -4.60 3.15
CA GLY A 217 5.15 -5.39 3.89
C GLY A 217 3.94 -5.75 3.03
N HIS A 218 3.38 -4.81 2.28
CA HIS A 218 2.32 -5.07 1.31
C HIS A 218 2.79 -5.97 0.15
N TRP A 219 3.99 -5.73 -0.37
CA TRP A 219 4.59 -6.56 -1.41
C TRP A 219 4.82 -8.00 -0.93
N MET A 220 4.97 -8.20 0.39
CA MET A 220 5.02 -9.51 1.05
C MET A 220 3.64 -10.06 1.44
N GLY A 221 2.55 -9.30 1.24
CA GLY A 221 1.17 -9.75 1.43
C GLY A 221 0.53 -9.38 2.76
N LEU A 222 1.12 -8.44 3.52
CA LEU A 222 0.52 -7.88 4.72
C LEU A 222 -0.53 -6.82 4.37
N TYR A 223 -1.60 -6.79 5.14
CA TYR A 223 -2.59 -5.70 5.13
C TYR A 223 -2.23 -4.66 6.19
N HIS A 224 -2.90 -3.51 6.16
CA HIS A 224 -2.78 -2.54 7.24
C HIS A 224 -3.35 -3.10 8.54
N THR A 225 -2.78 -2.72 9.69
CA THR A 225 -3.27 -3.14 11.02
C THR A 225 -4.70 -2.73 11.26
N PHE A 226 -5.14 -1.61 10.69
CA PHE A 226 -6.51 -1.08 10.79
C PHE A 226 -7.47 -1.62 9.71
N GLN A 227 -7.06 -2.60 8.90
CA GLN A 227 -7.91 -3.24 7.89
C GLN A 227 -9.17 -3.80 8.54
N GLY A 228 -10.36 -3.44 8.00
CA GLY A 228 -11.64 -3.91 8.52
C GLY A 228 -12.09 -3.30 9.85
N GLY A 229 -11.26 -2.46 10.48
CA GLY A 229 -11.59 -1.78 11.73
C GLY A 229 -11.90 -2.74 12.88
N CYS A 230 -12.73 -2.30 13.85
CA CYS A 230 -13.01 -3.08 15.05
C CYS A 230 -13.88 -4.32 14.84
N ASN A 231 -14.65 -4.40 13.76
CA ASN A 231 -15.69 -5.42 13.56
C ASN A 231 -15.50 -6.27 12.28
N GLY A 232 -14.49 -5.95 11.48
CA GLY A 232 -14.17 -6.69 10.26
C GLY A 232 -13.34 -7.96 10.55
N THR A 233 -12.89 -8.60 9.47
CA THR A 233 -11.98 -9.76 9.54
C THR A 233 -10.56 -9.36 9.95
N GLY A 234 -10.31 -8.06 10.15
CA GLY A 234 -8.99 -7.53 10.48
C GLY A 234 -8.00 -7.64 9.33
N ASP A 235 -6.73 -7.56 9.67
CA ASP A 235 -5.60 -7.70 8.74
C ASP A 235 -5.25 -9.17 8.40
N ALA A 236 -6.12 -10.11 8.79
CA ALA A 236 -5.93 -11.56 8.66
C ALA A 236 -4.68 -12.08 9.41
N VAL A 237 -4.32 -11.43 10.51
CA VAL A 237 -3.25 -11.84 11.42
C VAL A 237 -3.79 -11.85 12.85
N SER A 238 -3.69 -12.99 13.53
CA SER A 238 -4.38 -13.20 14.80
C SER A 238 -3.70 -12.54 16.02
N ASP A 239 -2.45 -12.17 15.91
CA ASP A 239 -1.65 -11.57 16.99
C ASP A 239 -1.44 -10.05 16.81
N THR A 240 -2.10 -9.43 15.84
CA THR A 240 -2.27 -7.99 15.71
C THR A 240 -3.61 -7.59 16.34
N PRO A 241 -3.65 -6.73 17.39
CA PRO A 241 -4.88 -6.23 17.94
C PRO A 241 -5.72 -5.46 16.90
N ALA A 242 -7.06 -5.53 17.05
CA ALA A 242 -7.95 -4.79 16.16
C ALA A 242 -7.78 -3.27 16.35
N GLU A 243 -7.70 -2.57 15.26
CA GLU A 243 -7.55 -1.12 15.19
C GLU A 243 -8.63 -0.51 14.29
N LYS A 244 -9.27 0.58 14.73
CA LYS A 244 -10.41 1.19 14.03
C LYS A 244 -9.99 1.96 12.79
N SER A 245 -8.87 2.64 12.88
CA SER A 245 -8.33 3.53 11.85
C SER A 245 -6.85 3.74 12.08
N ALA A 246 -6.09 4.12 11.06
CA ALA A 246 -4.67 4.42 11.19
C ALA A 246 -4.34 5.33 12.38
N ALA A 247 -3.22 5.06 13.05
CA ALA A 247 -2.60 5.97 14.00
C ALA A 247 -1.59 6.89 13.30
N PHE A 248 -1.41 8.09 13.82
CA PHE A 248 -0.44 9.08 13.33
C PHE A 248 0.39 9.61 14.50
N GLY A 249 1.59 10.09 14.24
CA GLY A 249 2.52 10.44 15.30
C GLY A 249 3.01 9.19 16.03
N CYS A 250 3.04 9.24 17.39
CA CYS A 250 3.33 8.09 18.24
C CYS A 250 2.39 8.08 19.47
N PRO A 251 1.09 7.79 19.31
CA PRO A 251 0.06 7.95 20.33
C PRO A 251 0.08 6.80 21.36
N THR A 252 1.05 6.77 22.24
CA THR A 252 1.23 5.72 23.25
C THR A 252 -0.06 5.49 24.05
N GLY A 253 -0.47 4.22 24.17
CA GLY A 253 -1.67 3.82 24.89
C GLY A 253 -2.97 4.00 24.12
N ARG A 254 -2.91 4.29 22.82
CA ARG A 254 -4.10 4.35 21.96
C ARG A 254 -4.85 3.03 21.99
N ASP A 255 -6.17 3.11 22.16
CA ASP A 255 -7.12 2.00 22.09
C ASP A 255 -8.37 2.46 21.35
N SER A 256 -8.38 2.26 20.05
CA SER A 256 -9.52 2.68 19.20
C SER A 256 -10.62 1.62 19.13
N CYS A 257 -10.36 0.40 19.65
CA CYS A 257 -11.29 -0.72 19.70
C CYS A 257 -11.46 -1.25 21.15
N PRO A 258 -11.90 -0.46 22.12
CA PRO A 258 -11.86 -0.82 23.56
C PRO A 258 -12.73 -2.03 23.94
N SER A 259 -13.56 -2.53 23.03
CA SER A 259 -14.31 -3.78 23.20
C SER A 259 -13.56 -5.03 22.72
N LYS A 260 -12.37 -4.86 22.16
CA LYS A 260 -11.47 -5.93 21.70
C LYS A 260 -10.24 -6.00 22.61
N ALA A 261 -9.55 -7.11 22.59
CA ALA A 261 -8.34 -7.27 23.40
C ALA A 261 -7.14 -6.57 22.74
N GLY A 262 -6.33 -5.90 23.55
CA GLY A 262 -5.07 -5.25 23.16
C GLY A 262 -5.23 -3.76 22.84
N LEU A 263 -4.12 -3.04 22.92
CA LEU A 263 -4.02 -1.66 22.45
C LEU A 263 -3.73 -1.66 20.94
N ASP A 264 -4.01 -0.52 20.28
CA ASP A 264 -3.67 -0.35 18.88
C ASP A 264 -2.17 -0.60 18.65
N PRO A 265 -1.79 -1.34 17.59
CA PRO A 265 -0.40 -1.75 17.36
C PRO A 265 0.44 -0.63 16.74
N ILE A 266 0.50 0.53 17.38
CA ILE A 266 1.11 1.78 16.90
C ILE A 266 2.60 1.68 16.55
N THR A 267 3.30 0.63 16.99
CA THR A 267 4.72 0.40 16.66
C THR A 267 4.90 -0.55 15.47
N ASN A 268 3.79 -1.06 14.92
CA ASN A 268 3.83 -1.98 13.80
C ASN A 268 4.13 -1.24 12.49
N PHE A 269 5.01 -1.79 11.67
CA PHE A 269 5.34 -1.20 10.35
C PHE A 269 4.14 -1.11 9.40
N MET A 270 3.03 -1.82 9.65
CA MET A 270 1.83 -1.77 8.83
C MET A 270 0.77 -0.77 9.33
N ASP A 271 1.07 0.06 10.33
CA ASP A 271 0.29 1.23 10.73
C ASP A 271 0.83 2.51 10.02
N TYR A 272 0.33 3.70 10.36
CA TYR A 272 0.68 4.99 9.74
C TYR A 272 1.42 5.95 10.70
N THR A 273 1.97 5.44 11.78
CA THR A 273 2.74 6.24 12.73
C THR A 273 4.05 6.76 12.13
N ASP A 274 4.68 7.72 12.83
CA ASP A 274 5.98 8.26 12.44
C ASP A 274 7.05 7.16 12.37
N ASP A 275 8.02 7.27 11.47
CA ASP A 275 9.10 6.28 11.34
C ASP A 275 9.82 6.02 12.68
N SER A 276 10.00 7.04 13.50
CA SER A 276 10.64 6.88 14.83
C SER A 276 9.80 6.07 15.85
N CYS A 277 8.54 5.84 15.58
CA CYS A 277 7.65 5.03 16.40
C CYS A 277 7.63 3.57 15.96
N MET A 278 7.81 3.32 14.67
CA MET A 278 7.74 1.99 14.06
C MET A 278 8.98 1.15 14.37
N ASN A 279 8.79 -0.13 14.74
CA ASN A 279 9.93 -1.01 15.04
C ASN A 279 9.61 -2.50 14.97
N THR A 280 8.39 -2.92 14.56
CA THR A 280 8.04 -4.34 14.68
C THR A 280 7.12 -4.86 13.58
N PHE A 281 7.35 -6.14 13.24
CA PHE A 281 6.35 -7.06 12.69
C PHE A 281 6.02 -8.12 13.73
N SER A 282 4.77 -8.56 13.80
CA SER A 282 4.37 -9.65 14.69
C SER A 282 4.83 -11.02 14.16
N SER A 283 4.79 -12.06 15.01
CA SER A 283 5.08 -13.43 14.58
C SER A 283 4.04 -13.95 13.60
N GLY A 284 2.78 -13.56 13.75
CA GLY A 284 1.71 -13.88 12.82
C GLY A 284 1.93 -13.22 11.46
N GLN A 285 2.36 -11.96 11.43
CA GLN A 285 2.74 -11.28 10.18
C GLN A 285 3.90 -12.00 9.49
N THR A 286 4.91 -12.44 10.21
CA THR A 286 6.01 -13.25 9.67
C THR A 286 5.50 -14.56 9.05
N THR A 287 4.60 -15.25 9.74
CA THR A 287 3.96 -16.48 9.24
C THR A 287 3.15 -16.20 7.97
N ARG A 288 2.40 -15.09 7.94
CA ARG A 288 1.64 -14.68 6.77
C ARG A 288 2.55 -14.37 5.57
N MET A 289 3.62 -13.60 5.76
CA MET A 289 4.61 -13.31 4.71
C MET A 289 5.17 -14.60 4.08
N ASN A 290 5.53 -15.60 4.90
CA ASN A 290 6.01 -16.90 4.42
C ASN A 290 4.93 -17.65 3.61
N SER A 291 3.68 -17.62 4.06
CA SER A 291 2.56 -18.27 3.37
C SER A 291 2.26 -17.61 2.03
N MET A 292 2.27 -16.28 1.98
CA MET A 292 2.09 -15.49 0.77
C MET A 292 3.25 -15.68 -0.21
N TRP A 293 4.48 -15.66 0.29
CA TRP A 293 5.67 -15.95 -0.52
C TRP A 293 5.57 -17.29 -1.24
N THR A 294 5.33 -18.35 -0.50
CA THR A 294 5.26 -19.71 -1.06
C THR A 294 4.07 -19.91 -2.00
N SER A 295 2.98 -19.14 -1.84
CA SER A 295 1.76 -19.31 -2.64
C SER A 295 1.76 -18.50 -3.93
N TYR A 296 2.55 -17.42 -4.00
CA TYR A 296 2.46 -16.44 -5.07
C TYR A 296 3.81 -16.03 -5.68
N ARG A 297 4.96 -16.38 -5.03
CA ARG A 297 6.31 -16.01 -5.45
C ARG A 297 7.16 -17.24 -5.78
#